data_d15aad54302868fef6ff6db5ab5914b5
#
_entry.id   d15aad54302868fef6ff6db5ab5914b5
#
_cell.length_a   1.000
_cell.length_b   1.000
_cell.length_c   1.000
_cell.angle_alpha   90.00
_cell.angle_beta   90.00
_cell.angle_gamma   90.00
#
_symmetry.space_group_name_H-M   'P 1'
#
loop_
_entity.id
_entity.type
_entity.pdbx_description
1 polymer ?
#
loop_
_entity_poly.entity_id
_entity_poly.type
_entity_poly.pdbx_seq_one_letter_code
_entity_poly.pdbx_strand_id
1 'polypeptide(L)'
;AYGNPVSGLKLDAPVFSGAASTGSERPSAGNWTEKGNGVYVSTLTLGSAAGQLSVMPRVNGQNAVAQPLVLNVAGDASKAEIRDMTVKVNNQLANGQSANQITLTVVDSYGNPLQGQEVTLTLPQGVTSKTGNTVTTNAAGKVDIELMSTVAGEHNISASVNGAQKTVTVKFNADASTGQANLQVDTAVQKVANGKDAFTLTANVEDKNGNPVPGSLVTFNLPRGVKPLTGDNVWVKANDEGKAELQVVSVTAGTYEITASAGNDQPSNAQSVTFVADKTTATISSIEVIGNRAVADGKTKQTYKVTVTDANNNLLKDSEVTLTASPENLVLTPNGTATTNEQGQAIFTATTTVAATYTLTAQVSQNNGQVSTKTAESKFVADDKNAVLAASPERVDSLVADGKTTATLTVTLMSGVNPVGGTMWVDIEAPEGVTEADYQFLPSKNDHFASGKITRTFSTNKPGTYTFTFNSLTYGGYEMKPVTVTINAVPADTEGAEEK
;
A
#
# COMPACT_ATOMS: atom_id res chain seq x y z
N ALA A 1 82.27 71.02 -11.63
CA ALA A 1 82.20 71.13 -10.17
C ALA A 1 81.50 72.44 -9.73
N TYR A 2 81.28 73.43 -10.64
CA TYR A 2 80.71 74.73 -10.30
C TYR A 2 79.29 74.93 -10.82
N GLY A 3 78.60 73.88 -11.29
CA GLY A 3 77.23 73.96 -11.81
C GLY A 3 77.10 74.70 -13.19
N ASN A 4 78.20 74.98 -13.87
CA ASN A 4 78.16 75.61 -15.19
C ASN A 4 77.64 74.66 -16.26
N PRO A 5 76.73 75.11 -17.13
CA PRO A 5 76.24 74.28 -18.25
C PRO A 5 77.41 73.91 -19.19
N VAL A 6 77.41 72.65 -19.62
CA VAL A 6 78.39 72.13 -20.59
C VAL A 6 77.62 71.76 -21.86
N SER A 7 78.02 72.48 -22.97
CA SER A 7 77.51 72.24 -24.31
C SER A 7 78.43 71.32 -25.11
N GLY A 8 77.87 70.65 -26.10
CA GLY A 8 78.62 69.82 -27.04
C GLY A 8 79.09 68.48 -26.49
N LEU A 9 78.48 68.04 -25.39
CA LEU A 9 78.75 66.71 -24.89
C LEU A 9 78.10 65.62 -25.78
N LYS A 10 78.89 64.60 -26.06
CA LYS A 10 78.38 63.42 -26.71
C LYS A 10 77.99 62.42 -25.59
N LEU A 11 76.68 62.28 -25.37
CA LEU A 11 76.12 61.36 -24.39
C LEU A 11 76.07 59.97 -25.00
N ASP A 12 76.43 58.97 -24.19
CA ASP A 12 76.26 57.56 -24.51
C ASP A 12 74.82 57.11 -24.29
N ALA A 13 74.47 55.94 -24.80
CA ALA A 13 73.18 55.31 -24.46
C ALA A 13 73.08 55.09 -22.91
N PRO A 14 71.96 55.42 -22.27
CA PRO A 14 71.78 55.25 -20.87
C PRO A 14 71.81 53.75 -20.50
N VAL A 15 72.22 53.43 -19.28
CA VAL A 15 72.14 52.11 -18.75
C VAL A 15 70.82 51.97 -18.02
N PHE A 16 70.08 50.91 -18.35
CA PHE A 16 68.82 50.52 -17.69
C PHE A 16 69.05 49.41 -16.70
N SER A 17 68.44 49.47 -15.51
CA SER A 17 68.48 48.44 -14.48
C SER A 17 67.15 48.44 -13.71
N GLY A 18 66.96 47.41 -12.85
CA GLY A 18 65.73 47.21 -12.11
C GLY A 18 64.76 46.27 -12.81
N ALA A 19 63.65 45.95 -12.19
CA ALA A 19 62.67 44.95 -12.64
C ALA A 19 62.11 45.32 -14.05
N ALA A 20 61.78 46.56 -14.28
CA ALA A 20 61.24 47.01 -15.58
C ALA A 20 62.23 47.00 -16.71
N SER A 21 63.50 46.67 -16.46
CA SER A 21 64.56 46.51 -17.49
C SER A 21 64.64 45.07 -18.04
N THR A 22 63.87 44.13 -17.56
CA THR A 22 64.09 42.69 -17.80
C THR A 22 63.07 42.05 -18.75
N GLY A 23 62.09 42.75 -19.23
CA GLY A 23 61.00 42.17 -20.06
C GLY A 23 61.49 41.64 -21.43
N SER A 24 60.60 40.98 -22.18
CA SER A 24 60.85 40.51 -23.56
C SER A 24 61.21 41.68 -24.53
N GLU A 25 60.56 42.80 -24.34
CA GLU A 25 60.95 44.06 -24.91
C GLU A 25 61.67 44.87 -23.84
N ARG A 26 62.90 45.28 -24.16
CA ARG A 26 63.70 46.02 -23.20
C ARG A 26 63.50 47.52 -23.39
N PRO A 27 63.61 48.32 -22.30
CA PRO A 27 63.54 49.77 -22.44
C PRO A 27 64.74 50.27 -23.32
N SER A 28 64.48 51.30 -24.11
CA SER A 28 65.42 51.91 -24.98
C SER A 28 65.34 53.46 -24.93
N ALA A 29 66.41 54.14 -25.33
CA ALA A 29 66.37 55.57 -25.44
C ALA A 29 66.73 55.99 -26.86
N GLY A 30 66.07 57.00 -27.30
CA GLY A 30 66.45 57.67 -28.56
C GLY A 30 67.76 58.43 -28.47
N ASN A 31 68.24 59.00 -29.57
CA ASN A 31 69.44 59.78 -29.55
C ASN A 31 69.29 61.06 -28.69
N TRP A 32 70.35 61.36 -27.97
CA TRP A 32 70.41 62.60 -27.20
C TRP A 32 70.46 63.84 -28.14
N THR A 33 69.62 64.83 -27.82
CA THR A 33 69.58 66.10 -28.52
C THR A 33 69.87 67.24 -27.56
N GLU A 34 70.90 68.07 -27.84
CA GLU A 34 71.15 69.26 -27.06
C GLU A 34 70.12 70.33 -27.34
N LYS A 35 69.51 70.91 -26.32
CA LYS A 35 68.54 72.01 -26.40
C LYS A 35 69.11 73.37 -26.03
N GLY A 36 70.47 73.46 -25.86
CA GLY A 36 71.21 74.65 -25.42
C GLY A 36 71.36 74.64 -23.88
N ASN A 37 72.36 75.53 -23.42
CA ASN A 37 72.67 75.69 -21.99
C ASN A 37 72.93 74.41 -21.24
N GLY A 38 73.60 73.43 -21.89
CA GLY A 38 73.92 72.16 -21.27
C GLY A 38 72.70 71.21 -20.96
N VAL A 39 71.57 71.52 -21.56
CA VAL A 39 70.34 70.66 -21.46
C VAL A 39 70.33 69.64 -22.58
N TYR A 40 70.30 68.37 -22.24
CA TYR A 40 70.18 67.23 -23.18
C TYR A 40 68.90 66.53 -22.98
N VAL A 41 68.17 66.17 -24.01
CA VAL A 41 66.91 65.41 -23.95
C VAL A 41 67.00 64.14 -24.83
N SER A 42 66.40 63.08 -24.34
CA SER A 42 66.20 61.86 -25.11
C SER A 42 64.78 61.34 -24.83
N THR A 43 64.23 60.66 -25.82
CA THR A 43 62.97 60.00 -25.67
C THR A 43 63.20 58.60 -25.07
N LEU A 44 62.57 58.30 -23.94
CA LEU A 44 62.59 56.97 -23.32
C LEU A 44 61.39 56.16 -23.86
N THR A 45 61.69 55.04 -24.43
CA THR A 45 60.68 54.01 -24.74
C THR A 45 60.71 52.94 -23.65
N LEU A 46 59.61 52.71 -22.94
CA LEU A 46 59.53 51.69 -21.90
C LEU A 46 59.50 50.28 -22.52
N GLY A 47 60.01 49.33 -21.82
CA GLY A 47 59.95 47.90 -22.20
C GLY A 47 58.64 47.23 -21.77
N SER A 48 58.57 45.91 -21.93
CA SER A 48 57.39 45.10 -21.64
C SER A 48 57.25 44.74 -20.19
N ALA A 49 58.23 44.94 -19.32
CA ALA A 49 58.16 44.60 -17.90
C ALA A 49 57.76 45.78 -17.04
N ALA A 50 56.81 45.55 -16.10
CA ALA A 50 56.46 46.48 -15.05
C ALA A 50 57.41 46.40 -13.86
N GLY A 51 57.46 47.46 -13.08
CA GLY A 51 58.28 47.54 -11.85
C GLY A 51 59.16 48.77 -11.84
N GLN A 52 60.18 48.78 -11.03
CA GLN A 52 61.16 49.91 -10.94
C GLN A 52 62.10 49.85 -12.08
N LEU A 53 62.27 50.96 -12.75
CA LEU A 53 63.25 51.24 -13.83
C LEU A 53 64.22 52.33 -13.39
N SER A 54 65.47 51.96 -13.26
CA SER A 54 66.53 52.89 -13.01
C SER A 54 67.25 53.24 -14.33
N VAL A 55 67.33 54.55 -14.68
CA VAL A 55 67.92 55.09 -15.90
C VAL A 55 69.15 55.86 -15.48
N MET A 56 70.32 55.42 -15.90
CA MET A 56 71.61 56.08 -15.62
C MET A 56 72.18 56.65 -16.92
N PRO A 57 72.09 57.98 -17.11
CA PRO A 57 72.76 58.64 -18.24
C PRO A 57 74.29 58.49 -18.18
N ARG A 58 74.96 58.40 -19.36
CA ARG A 58 76.40 58.19 -19.42
C ARG A 58 77.04 59.17 -20.37
N VAL A 59 78.29 59.53 -20.04
CA VAL A 59 79.19 60.35 -20.84
C VAL A 59 80.57 59.73 -20.86
N ASN A 60 81.15 59.41 -22.02
CA ASN A 60 82.47 58.76 -22.12
C ASN A 60 82.60 57.51 -21.26
N GLY A 61 81.55 56.66 -21.20
CA GLY A 61 81.58 55.47 -20.43
C GLY A 61 81.41 55.63 -18.91
N GLN A 62 81.28 56.84 -18.40
CA GLN A 62 81.08 57.14 -16.96
C GLN A 62 79.68 57.61 -16.70
N ASN A 63 79.18 57.42 -15.46
CA ASN A 63 77.88 57.94 -15.07
C ASN A 63 77.84 59.50 -15.16
N ALA A 64 76.87 60.02 -15.82
CA ALA A 64 76.73 61.48 -16.01
C ALA A 64 76.13 62.16 -14.78
N VAL A 65 75.47 61.43 -13.92
CA VAL A 65 74.82 61.89 -12.67
C VAL A 65 75.19 60.93 -11.50
N ALA A 66 75.11 61.43 -10.26
CA ALA A 66 75.42 60.65 -9.07
C ALA A 66 74.39 59.59 -8.72
N GLN A 67 73.12 59.84 -9.06
CA GLN A 67 72.00 58.97 -8.82
C GLN A 67 71.24 58.77 -10.11
N PRO A 68 70.72 57.52 -10.35
CA PRO A 68 69.85 57.27 -11.50
C PRO A 68 68.52 57.94 -11.37
N LEU A 69 67.87 58.24 -12.52
CA LEU A 69 66.45 58.52 -12.55
C LEU A 69 65.72 57.18 -12.23
N VAL A 70 64.84 57.17 -11.23
CA VAL A 70 64.05 56.01 -10.89
C VAL A 70 62.59 56.25 -11.28
N LEU A 71 62.04 55.37 -12.10
CA LEU A 71 60.67 55.37 -12.59
C LEU A 71 59.97 54.11 -12.06
N ASN A 72 58.70 54.26 -11.71
CA ASN A 72 57.82 53.11 -11.44
C ASN A 72 56.99 52.89 -12.71
N VAL A 73 57.25 51.79 -13.39
CA VAL A 73 56.56 51.42 -14.61
C VAL A 73 55.40 50.52 -14.21
N ALA A 74 54.19 50.96 -14.53
CA ALA A 74 52.97 50.14 -14.29
C ALA A 74 52.70 49.23 -15.50
N GLY A 75 52.01 48.15 -15.32
CA GLY A 75 51.46 47.37 -16.43
C GLY A 75 50.37 48.11 -17.16
N ASP A 76 50.14 47.74 -18.42
CA ASP A 76 49.18 48.40 -19.34
C ASP A 76 47.74 47.94 -19.01
N ALA A 77 47.01 48.72 -18.20
CA ALA A 77 45.64 48.45 -17.84
C ALA A 77 44.68 48.42 -19.04
N SER A 78 45.02 49.07 -20.15
CA SER A 78 44.18 49.04 -21.36
C SER A 78 44.18 47.65 -22.03
N LYS A 79 45.12 46.82 -21.70
CA LYS A 79 45.32 45.44 -22.20
C LYS A 79 45.06 44.40 -21.11
N ALA A 80 44.27 44.74 -20.09
CA ALA A 80 43.96 43.84 -19.00
C ALA A 80 43.23 42.59 -19.51
N GLU A 81 43.71 41.42 -19.08
CA GLU A 81 43.10 40.12 -19.33
C GLU A 81 43.19 39.23 -18.08
N ILE A 82 42.25 38.26 -17.97
CA ILE A 82 42.29 37.27 -16.90
C ILE A 82 43.22 36.13 -17.35
N ARG A 83 44.43 36.06 -16.81
CA ARG A 83 45.40 34.98 -17.10
C ARG A 83 44.90 33.64 -16.55
N ASP A 84 44.58 33.61 -15.27
CA ASP A 84 44.16 32.40 -14.54
C ASP A 84 42.87 32.64 -13.81
N MET A 85 42.04 31.58 -13.76
CA MET A 85 40.88 31.46 -12.87
C MET A 85 40.84 30.05 -12.37
N THR A 86 41.12 29.86 -11.08
CA THR A 86 41.32 28.53 -10.47
C THR A 86 40.43 28.34 -9.24
N VAL A 87 39.90 27.11 -9.06
CA VAL A 87 39.16 26.75 -7.90
C VAL A 87 40.11 26.33 -6.80
N LYS A 88 40.01 26.97 -5.63
CA LYS A 88 40.80 26.68 -4.43
C LYS A 88 40.06 25.78 -3.43
N VAL A 89 38.79 26.06 -3.22
CA VAL A 89 37.90 25.26 -2.39
C VAL A 89 36.68 24.92 -3.23
N ASN A 90 36.31 23.62 -3.25
CA ASN A 90 35.19 23.12 -4.02
C ASN A 90 34.34 22.13 -3.21
N ASN A 91 33.19 21.76 -3.74
CA ASN A 91 32.28 20.78 -3.16
C ASN A 91 31.73 21.15 -1.76
N GLN A 92 31.61 22.44 -1.47
CA GLN A 92 30.98 22.94 -0.27
C GLN A 92 29.47 22.70 -0.30
N LEU A 93 28.80 22.78 0.86
CA LEU A 93 27.37 22.53 0.97
C LEU A 93 26.54 23.67 0.34
N ALA A 94 25.49 23.32 -0.37
CA ALA A 94 24.51 24.25 -0.91
C ALA A 94 23.53 24.73 0.19
N ASN A 95 24.08 25.27 1.28
CA ASN A 95 23.31 25.70 2.45
C ASN A 95 23.21 27.24 2.60
N GLY A 96 23.77 27.99 1.62
CA GLY A 96 23.82 29.44 1.63
C GLY A 96 24.84 30.05 2.59
N GLN A 97 25.68 29.24 3.24
CA GLN A 97 26.67 29.68 4.23
C GLN A 97 28.10 29.16 3.90
N SER A 98 28.20 27.90 3.50
CA SER A 98 29.47 27.28 3.13
C SER A 98 29.96 27.83 1.80
N ALA A 99 31.21 28.29 1.73
CA ALA A 99 31.73 28.95 0.56
C ALA A 99 32.72 28.08 -0.21
N ASN A 100 32.51 27.94 -1.52
CA ASN A 100 33.56 27.61 -2.48
C ASN A 100 34.44 28.80 -2.67
N GLN A 101 35.72 28.62 -2.99
CA GLN A 101 36.69 29.69 -3.24
C GLN A 101 37.33 29.57 -4.63
N ILE A 102 37.36 30.65 -5.34
CA ILE A 102 38.09 30.78 -6.60
C ILE A 102 39.10 31.93 -6.48
N THR A 103 40.22 31.79 -7.14
CA THR A 103 41.24 32.86 -7.30
C THR A 103 41.38 33.16 -8.77
N LEU A 104 41.36 34.44 -9.12
CA LEU A 104 41.72 34.88 -10.48
C LEU A 104 42.92 35.80 -10.44
N THR A 105 43.62 35.88 -11.56
CA THR A 105 44.79 36.74 -11.75
C THR A 105 44.61 37.58 -13.04
N VAL A 106 44.69 38.87 -12.90
CA VAL A 106 44.60 39.81 -14.01
C VAL A 106 46.00 40.32 -14.35
N VAL A 107 46.34 40.27 -15.61
CA VAL A 107 47.62 40.72 -16.16
C VAL A 107 47.40 41.56 -17.43
N ASP A 108 48.45 42.28 -17.85
CA ASP A 108 48.47 42.89 -19.21
C ASP A 108 48.92 41.85 -20.27
N SER A 109 48.99 42.26 -21.54
CA SER A 109 49.42 41.40 -22.65
C SER A 109 50.87 40.88 -22.54
N TYR A 110 51.67 41.45 -21.63
CA TYR A 110 53.04 41.03 -21.36
C TYR A 110 53.17 40.16 -20.09
N GLY A 111 52.04 39.93 -19.41
CA GLY A 111 51.99 39.12 -18.18
C GLY A 111 52.27 39.89 -16.88
N ASN A 112 52.35 41.25 -16.94
CA ASN A 112 52.53 42.04 -15.71
C ASN A 112 51.24 42.03 -14.86
N PRO A 113 51.33 41.76 -13.55
CA PRO A 113 50.17 41.82 -12.69
C PRO A 113 49.57 43.23 -12.62
N LEU A 114 48.27 43.32 -12.76
CA LEU A 114 47.54 44.59 -12.74
C LEU A 114 46.80 44.78 -11.43
N GLN A 115 47.24 45.73 -10.63
CA GLN A 115 46.56 46.16 -9.39
C GLN A 115 45.36 47.06 -9.69
N GLY A 116 44.32 47.01 -8.85
CA GLY A 116 43.19 47.95 -8.91
C GLY A 116 42.26 47.71 -10.10
N GLN A 117 42.38 46.59 -10.81
CA GLN A 117 41.45 46.25 -11.89
C GLN A 117 40.12 45.83 -11.34
N GLU A 118 39.05 46.42 -11.86
CA GLU A 118 37.68 46.02 -11.56
C GLU A 118 37.31 44.84 -12.43
N VAL A 119 36.95 43.73 -11.79
CA VAL A 119 36.51 42.47 -12.43
C VAL A 119 35.03 42.28 -12.13
N THR A 120 34.23 42.12 -13.18
CA THR A 120 32.79 41.83 -13.04
C THR A 120 32.56 40.32 -13.11
N LEU A 121 31.81 39.80 -12.10
CA LEU A 121 31.38 38.42 -12.03
C LEU A 121 29.98 38.26 -12.61
N THR A 122 29.82 37.24 -13.45
CA THR A 122 28.50 36.73 -13.87
C THR A 122 28.25 35.44 -13.19
N LEU A 123 27.28 35.45 -12.27
CA LEU A 123 26.91 34.32 -11.42
C LEU A 123 25.58 33.73 -11.90
N PRO A 124 25.45 32.39 -11.97
CA PRO A 124 24.19 31.75 -12.29
C PRO A 124 23.19 31.89 -11.13
N GLN A 125 21.91 31.61 -11.40
CA GLN A 125 20.85 31.67 -10.42
C GLN A 125 21.17 30.76 -9.19
N GLY A 126 20.93 31.26 -7.99
CA GLY A 126 21.17 30.54 -6.74
C GLY A 126 22.59 30.66 -6.19
N VAL A 127 23.58 31.20 -7.01
CA VAL A 127 24.92 31.46 -6.54
C VAL A 127 25.08 32.95 -6.19
N THR A 128 25.72 33.22 -5.07
CA THR A 128 26.03 34.56 -4.60
C THR A 128 27.51 34.67 -4.27
N SER A 129 28.09 35.87 -4.45
CA SER A 129 29.43 36.19 -3.97
C SER A 129 29.34 36.97 -2.65
N LYS A 130 30.17 36.63 -1.68
CA LYS A 130 30.23 37.33 -0.39
C LYS A 130 30.75 38.79 -0.54
N THR A 131 31.54 39.06 -1.57
CA THR A 131 32.11 40.38 -1.87
C THR A 131 31.32 41.16 -2.89
N GLY A 132 30.18 40.62 -3.37
CA GLY A 132 29.42 41.23 -4.49
C GLY A 132 29.89 40.75 -5.86
N ASN A 133 29.27 41.30 -6.91
CA ASN A 133 29.56 40.88 -8.30
C ASN A 133 30.67 41.69 -8.95
N THR A 134 31.21 42.70 -8.28
CA THR A 134 32.38 43.50 -8.73
C THR A 134 33.46 43.39 -7.68
N VAL A 135 34.64 42.96 -8.07
CA VAL A 135 35.80 42.77 -7.20
C VAL A 135 37.03 43.44 -7.77
N THR A 136 37.97 43.85 -6.92
CA THR A 136 39.17 44.62 -7.33
C THR A 136 40.44 43.83 -7.05
N THR A 137 41.38 43.81 -7.99
CA THR A 137 42.66 43.06 -7.86
C THR A 137 43.62 43.78 -6.90
N ASN A 138 44.38 42.97 -6.13
CA ASN A 138 45.47 43.44 -5.25
C ASN A 138 46.77 43.73 -6.02
N ALA A 139 47.84 44.10 -5.31
CA ALA A 139 49.16 44.43 -5.90
C ALA A 139 49.78 43.26 -6.71
N ALA A 140 49.38 42.03 -6.49
CA ALA A 140 49.81 40.89 -7.28
C ALA A 140 48.87 40.56 -8.45
N GLY A 141 47.95 41.47 -8.79
CA GLY A 141 46.94 41.25 -9.81
C GLY A 141 45.87 40.18 -9.45
N LYS A 142 45.83 39.76 -8.17
CA LYS A 142 44.97 38.66 -7.73
C LYS A 142 43.76 39.14 -6.95
N VAL A 143 42.68 38.34 -7.03
CA VAL A 143 41.55 38.47 -6.14
C VAL A 143 41.00 37.07 -5.78
N ASP A 144 40.70 36.86 -4.52
CA ASP A 144 40.04 35.68 -4.00
C ASP A 144 38.55 35.97 -3.81
N ILE A 145 37.69 35.06 -4.29
CA ILE A 145 36.24 35.23 -4.32
C ILE A 145 35.62 34.05 -3.60
N GLU A 146 34.80 34.36 -2.59
CA GLU A 146 33.97 33.36 -1.87
C GLU A 146 32.58 33.33 -2.50
N LEU A 147 32.20 32.12 -2.93
CA LEU A 147 30.92 31.82 -3.58
C LEU A 147 30.09 30.93 -2.70
N MET A 148 28.84 31.28 -2.49
CA MET A 148 27.85 30.53 -1.75
C MET A 148 26.66 30.16 -2.65
N SER A 149 26.00 29.03 -2.39
CA SER A 149 24.81 28.63 -3.11
C SER A 149 23.80 27.96 -2.20
N THR A 150 22.53 28.07 -2.55
CA THR A 150 21.43 27.23 -2.01
C THR A 150 21.01 26.14 -2.99
N VAL A 151 21.64 26.10 -4.19
CA VAL A 151 21.38 25.15 -5.25
C VAL A 151 22.56 24.22 -5.39
N ALA A 152 22.38 22.93 -5.20
CA ALA A 152 23.41 21.91 -5.41
C ALA A 152 23.63 21.67 -6.92
N GLY A 153 24.82 21.19 -7.26
CA GLY A 153 25.18 20.90 -8.63
C GLY A 153 26.40 21.69 -9.10
N GLU A 154 26.69 21.63 -10.39
CA GLU A 154 27.77 22.35 -11.04
C GLU A 154 27.29 23.73 -11.52
N HIS A 155 28.10 24.75 -11.23
CA HIS A 155 27.81 26.12 -11.57
C HIS A 155 28.98 26.74 -12.35
N ASN A 156 28.71 27.31 -13.51
CA ASN A 156 29.68 28.02 -14.31
C ASN A 156 29.77 29.47 -13.87
N ILE A 157 30.89 29.86 -13.34
CA ILE A 157 31.19 31.21 -12.88
C ILE A 157 32.03 31.90 -13.95
N SER A 158 31.56 33.00 -14.48
CA SER A 158 32.27 33.81 -15.45
C SER A 158 32.78 35.11 -14.82
N ALA A 159 33.98 35.49 -15.16
CA ALA A 159 34.57 36.76 -14.78
C ALA A 159 35.00 37.54 -16.05
N SER A 160 34.84 38.86 -16.03
CA SER A 160 35.26 39.71 -17.13
C SER A 160 36.01 40.95 -16.67
N VAL A 161 37.03 41.35 -17.43
CA VAL A 161 37.77 42.57 -17.25
C VAL A 161 38.07 43.12 -18.63
N ASN A 162 37.82 44.42 -18.87
CA ASN A 162 38.11 45.09 -20.13
C ASN A 162 37.65 44.30 -21.38
N GLY A 163 36.48 43.61 -21.29
CA GLY A 163 35.94 42.78 -22.38
C GLY A 163 36.53 41.37 -22.50
N ALA A 164 37.67 41.09 -21.87
CA ALA A 164 38.22 39.74 -21.77
C ALA A 164 37.43 38.92 -20.74
N GLN A 165 37.07 37.67 -21.05
CA GLN A 165 36.22 36.82 -20.20
C GLN A 165 36.90 35.47 -19.98
N LYS A 166 36.71 34.93 -18.76
CA LYS A 166 37.09 33.56 -18.38
C LYS A 166 36.04 32.90 -17.50
N THR A 167 35.89 31.58 -17.61
CA THR A 167 34.90 30.82 -16.90
C THR A 167 35.57 29.66 -16.15
N VAL A 168 35.06 29.36 -14.98
CA VAL A 168 35.41 28.15 -14.18
C VAL A 168 34.14 27.52 -13.64
N THR A 169 34.14 26.19 -13.49
CA THR A 169 33.08 25.44 -12.91
C THR A 169 33.36 25.16 -11.44
N VAL A 170 32.40 25.46 -10.55
CA VAL A 170 32.42 25.07 -9.14
C VAL A 170 31.22 24.14 -8.85
N LYS A 171 31.37 23.23 -7.92
CA LYS A 171 30.32 22.29 -7.51
C LYS A 171 29.91 22.55 -6.07
N PHE A 172 28.60 22.60 -5.84
CA PHE A 172 28.03 22.56 -4.50
C PHE A 172 27.31 21.24 -4.28
N ASN A 173 27.46 20.64 -3.09
CA ASN A 173 26.78 19.41 -2.69
C ASN A 173 25.52 19.74 -1.90
N ALA A 174 24.49 18.90 -2.02
CA ALA A 174 23.33 18.96 -1.13
C ALA A 174 23.73 18.76 0.34
N ASP A 175 22.99 19.38 1.24
CA ASP A 175 23.23 19.25 2.69
C ASP A 175 22.50 18.00 3.25
N ALA A 176 23.18 16.85 3.21
CA ALA A 176 22.63 15.59 3.69
C ALA A 176 22.20 15.63 5.15
N SER A 177 22.74 16.57 5.98
CA SER A 177 22.37 16.70 7.38
C SER A 177 20.94 17.21 7.60
N THR A 178 20.37 17.83 6.56
CA THR A 178 18.99 18.33 6.55
C THR A 178 18.08 17.52 5.60
N GLY A 179 18.57 16.39 5.10
CA GLY A 179 17.86 15.53 4.16
C GLY A 179 16.58 14.97 4.79
N GLN A 180 15.46 15.09 4.07
CA GLN A 180 14.17 14.54 4.44
C GLN A 180 13.62 13.68 3.31
N ALA A 181 13.02 12.54 3.67
CA ALA A 181 12.34 11.69 2.72
C ALA A 181 10.90 12.20 2.51
N ASN A 182 10.46 12.27 1.26
CA ASN A 182 9.08 12.47 0.86
C ASN A 182 8.60 11.20 0.16
N LEU A 183 7.70 10.47 0.82
CA LEU A 183 7.17 9.20 0.32
C LEU A 183 6.02 9.45 -0.66
N GLN A 184 6.07 8.76 -1.79
CA GLN A 184 5.05 8.74 -2.81
C GLN A 184 4.69 7.30 -3.18
N VAL A 185 3.40 7.06 -3.42
CA VAL A 185 2.85 5.81 -3.95
C VAL A 185 1.53 6.13 -4.65
N ASP A 186 1.15 5.34 -5.63
CA ASP A 186 -0.19 5.48 -6.24
C ASP A 186 -1.25 4.89 -5.31
N THR A 187 -1.88 5.74 -4.51
CA THR A 187 -2.93 5.38 -3.56
C THR A 187 -4.31 5.17 -4.22
N ALA A 188 -4.46 5.53 -5.49
CA ALA A 188 -5.71 5.37 -6.24
C ALA A 188 -5.93 3.93 -6.70
N VAL A 189 -4.88 3.11 -6.78
CA VAL A 189 -4.95 1.69 -7.14
C VAL A 189 -5.01 0.80 -5.90
N GLN A 190 -5.61 -0.37 -6.06
CA GLN A 190 -5.57 -1.44 -5.07
C GLN A 190 -4.76 -2.60 -5.64
N LYS A 191 -4.05 -3.32 -4.78
CA LYS A 191 -3.28 -4.51 -5.14
C LYS A 191 -3.87 -5.73 -4.49
N VAL A 192 -3.69 -6.90 -5.11
CA VAL A 192 -4.21 -8.16 -4.57
C VAL A 192 -3.27 -8.68 -3.47
N ALA A 193 -3.86 -9.10 -2.35
CA ALA A 193 -3.14 -9.69 -1.21
C ALA A 193 -2.70 -11.14 -1.50
N ASN A 194 -1.91 -11.34 -2.56
CA ASN A 194 -1.44 -12.65 -3.03
C ASN A 194 0.07 -12.86 -2.87
N GLY A 195 0.78 -11.87 -2.27
CA GLY A 195 2.22 -11.90 -2.08
C GLY A 195 3.05 -11.67 -3.36
N LYS A 196 2.42 -11.25 -4.46
CA LYS A 196 3.06 -11.03 -5.78
C LYS A 196 2.70 -9.68 -6.38
N ASP A 197 1.45 -9.25 -6.24
CA ASP A 197 0.98 -7.96 -6.75
C ASP A 197 1.50 -6.84 -5.86
N ALA A 198 2.41 -6.03 -6.40
CA ALA A 198 3.22 -5.11 -5.61
C ALA A 198 2.83 -3.65 -5.79
N PHE A 199 2.93 -2.87 -4.71
CA PHE A 199 3.08 -1.42 -4.77
C PHE A 199 4.55 -1.05 -4.94
N THR A 200 4.84 -0.05 -5.76
CA THR A 200 6.14 0.60 -5.80
C THR A 200 6.10 1.85 -4.91
N LEU A 201 6.86 1.81 -3.83
CA LEU A 201 7.08 2.94 -2.94
C LEU A 201 8.26 3.75 -3.49
N THR A 202 8.10 5.05 -3.62
CA THR A 202 9.14 5.98 -4.06
C THR A 202 9.38 7.01 -2.98
N ALA A 203 10.58 7.06 -2.43
CA ALA A 203 11.00 8.09 -1.49
C ALA A 203 11.99 9.04 -2.17
N ASN A 204 11.64 10.30 -2.30
CA ASN A 204 12.54 11.36 -2.77
C ASN A 204 13.17 12.02 -1.56
N VAL A 205 14.51 12.04 -1.51
CA VAL A 205 15.26 12.67 -0.42
C VAL A 205 15.77 14.01 -0.90
N GLU A 206 15.35 15.08 -0.22
CA GLU A 206 15.76 16.45 -0.50
C GLU A 206 16.26 17.11 0.77
N ASP A 207 17.25 18.02 0.63
CA ASP A 207 17.66 18.88 1.75
C ASP A 207 16.62 20.00 1.99
N LYS A 208 16.86 20.83 3.02
CA LYS A 208 15.94 21.94 3.37
C LYS A 208 15.76 22.99 2.25
N ASN A 209 16.66 23.00 1.25
CA ASN A 209 16.63 23.91 0.10
C ASN A 209 16.00 23.26 -1.14
N GLY A 210 15.54 22.01 -1.03
CA GLY A 210 14.95 21.26 -2.14
C GLY A 210 15.97 20.61 -3.08
N ASN A 211 17.24 20.51 -2.66
CA ASN A 211 18.23 19.80 -3.46
C ASN A 211 18.13 18.30 -3.24
N PRO A 212 18.09 17.49 -4.30
CA PRO A 212 18.20 16.03 -4.17
C PRO A 212 19.45 15.62 -3.39
N VAL A 213 19.34 14.67 -2.48
CA VAL A 213 20.44 14.16 -1.67
C VAL A 213 20.87 12.76 -2.13
N PRO A 214 21.78 12.64 -3.06
CA PRO A 214 22.26 11.37 -3.58
C PRO A 214 22.89 10.51 -2.49
N GLY A 215 22.72 9.19 -2.62
CA GLY A 215 23.39 8.24 -1.74
C GLY A 215 22.85 8.16 -0.33
N SER A 216 21.78 8.90 0.01
CA SER A 216 21.08 8.78 1.28
C SER A 216 20.56 7.38 1.50
N LEU A 217 20.73 6.83 2.71
CA LEU A 217 20.12 5.57 3.09
C LEU A 217 18.67 5.85 3.54
N VAL A 218 17.71 5.33 2.78
CA VAL A 218 16.28 5.45 3.07
C VAL A 218 15.79 4.15 3.70
N THR A 219 15.15 4.24 4.86
CA THR A 219 14.48 3.12 5.52
C THR A 219 12.97 3.27 5.33
N PHE A 220 12.31 2.24 4.76
CA PHE A 220 10.87 2.17 4.64
C PHE A 220 10.28 1.49 5.88
N ASN A 221 9.42 2.19 6.60
CA ASN A 221 8.77 1.69 7.80
C ASN A 221 7.50 0.94 7.39
N LEU A 222 7.60 -0.38 7.28
CA LEU A 222 6.54 -1.26 6.86
C LEU A 222 5.77 -1.79 8.06
N PRO A 223 4.43 -1.69 8.09
CA PRO A 223 3.61 -2.27 9.14
C PRO A 223 3.57 -3.80 9.03
N ARG A 224 3.16 -4.46 10.10
CA ARG A 224 2.98 -5.91 10.12
C ARG A 224 2.02 -6.35 9.00
N GLY A 225 2.42 -7.35 8.22
CA GLY A 225 1.66 -7.89 7.09
C GLY A 225 2.12 -7.37 5.73
N VAL A 226 2.89 -6.29 5.69
CA VAL A 226 3.53 -5.78 4.48
C VAL A 226 5.02 -6.11 4.52
N LYS A 227 5.56 -6.58 3.40
CA LYS A 227 6.98 -6.93 3.27
C LYS A 227 7.52 -6.57 1.88
N PRO A 228 8.83 -6.46 1.73
CA PRO A 228 9.44 -6.32 0.42
C PRO A 228 9.05 -7.49 -0.51
N LEU A 229 8.89 -7.19 -1.81
CA LEU A 229 8.61 -8.21 -2.83
C LEU A 229 9.76 -9.22 -2.94
N THR A 230 11.00 -8.75 -2.78
CA THR A 230 12.22 -9.57 -2.85
C THR A 230 13.10 -9.31 -1.64
N GLY A 231 13.59 -10.39 -1.03
CA GLY A 231 14.43 -10.31 0.17
C GLY A 231 13.69 -9.75 1.39
N ASP A 232 14.46 -9.32 2.39
CA ASP A 232 13.93 -8.79 3.66
C ASP A 232 14.40 -7.37 3.95
N ASN A 233 15.18 -6.76 3.05
CA ASN A 233 15.71 -5.41 3.25
C ASN A 233 14.61 -4.35 3.08
N VAL A 234 14.43 -3.54 4.11
CA VAL A 234 13.53 -2.40 4.13
C VAL A 234 14.25 -1.07 3.90
N TRP A 235 15.53 -1.10 3.58
CA TRP A 235 16.32 0.08 3.29
C TRP A 235 16.88 0.05 1.87
N VAL A 236 16.93 1.23 1.24
CA VAL A 236 17.44 1.44 -0.12
C VAL A 236 18.30 2.67 -0.15
N LYS A 237 19.42 2.62 -0.85
CA LYS A 237 20.27 3.79 -1.10
C LYS A 237 19.69 4.62 -2.24
N ALA A 238 19.49 5.92 -2.02
CA ALA A 238 19.01 6.84 -3.02
C ALA A 238 19.99 6.97 -4.18
N ASN A 239 19.48 7.05 -5.40
CA ASN A 239 20.25 7.26 -6.63
C ASN A 239 20.78 8.70 -6.73
N ASP A 240 21.38 9.06 -7.86
CA ASP A 240 21.94 10.40 -8.11
C ASP A 240 20.89 11.51 -8.12
N GLU A 241 19.63 11.17 -8.29
CA GLU A 241 18.47 12.08 -8.26
C GLU A 241 17.82 12.13 -6.85
N GLY A 242 18.45 11.52 -5.84
CA GLY A 242 17.91 11.46 -4.48
C GLY A 242 16.74 10.51 -4.32
N LYS A 243 16.48 9.60 -5.27
CA LYS A 243 15.32 8.72 -5.33
C LYS A 243 15.66 7.31 -4.86
N ALA A 244 14.86 6.78 -3.91
CA ALA A 244 14.90 5.39 -3.46
C ALA A 244 13.57 4.70 -3.73
N GLU A 245 13.58 3.49 -4.29
CA GLU A 245 12.38 2.71 -4.62
C GLU A 245 12.39 1.35 -3.95
N LEU A 246 11.24 0.95 -3.41
CA LEU A 246 11.00 -0.37 -2.82
C LEU A 246 9.66 -0.92 -3.28
N GLN A 247 9.65 -2.14 -3.79
CA GLN A 247 8.41 -2.85 -4.07
C GLN A 247 7.96 -3.66 -2.86
N VAL A 248 6.67 -3.50 -2.49
CA VAL A 248 6.09 -4.16 -1.31
C VAL A 248 4.84 -4.93 -1.67
N VAL A 249 4.62 -6.04 -0.96
CA VAL A 249 3.49 -6.96 -1.13
C VAL A 249 2.89 -7.31 0.22
N SER A 250 1.65 -7.84 0.18
CA SER A 250 1.00 -8.45 1.34
C SER A 250 0.30 -9.75 0.94
N VAL A 251 0.13 -10.67 1.89
CA VAL A 251 -0.79 -11.82 1.80
C VAL A 251 -2.04 -11.59 2.64
N THR A 252 -2.11 -10.49 3.38
CA THR A 252 -3.25 -10.12 4.21
C THR A 252 -3.92 -8.89 3.61
N ALA A 253 -5.22 -8.99 3.33
CA ALA A 253 -6.02 -7.86 2.86
C ALA A 253 -6.18 -6.82 3.96
N GLY A 254 -6.12 -5.55 3.59
CA GLY A 254 -6.22 -4.43 4.52
C GLY A 254 -5.63 -3.15 3.96
N THR A 255 -5.85 -2.05 4.67
CA THR A 255 -5.21 -0.76 4.39
C THR A 255 -4.08 -0.55 5.37
N TYR A 256 -2.91 -0.19 4.86
CA TYR A 256 -1.68 -0.06 5.61
C TYR A 256 -1.07 1.31 5.42
N GLU A 257 -0.69 1.95 6.51
CA GLU A 257 0.05 3.20 6.48
C GLU A 257 1.56 2.92 6.48
N ILE A 258 2.25 3.53 5.53
CA ILE A 258 3.68 3.37 5.32
C ILE A 258 4.34 4.75 5.40
N THR A 259 5.50 4.82 6.03
CA THR A 259 6.37 5.99 6.04
C THR A 259 7.77 5.59 5.60
N ALA A 260 8.60 6.59 5.28
CA ALA A 260 10.02 6.39 5.02
C ALA A 260 10.83 7.39 5.85
N SER A 261 12.08 7.06 6.16
CA SER A 261 13.01 7.98 6.84
C SER A 261 14.36 7.98 6.14
N ALA A 262 15.02 9.14 6.10
CA ALA A 262 16.37 9.31 5.56
C ALA A 262 17.27 9.95 6.61
N GLY A 263 18.32 9.28 6.99
CA GLY A 263 19.45 9.81 7.79
C GLY A 263 19.16 10.30 9.21
N ASN A 264 18.12 11.08 9.43
CA ASN A 264 17.85 11.77 10.71
C ASN A 264 16.67 11.20 11.48
N ASP A 265 16.22 9.99 11.16
CA ASP A 265 15.10 9.29 11.80
C ASP A 265 13.74 10.04 11.78
N GLN A 266 13.65 11.18 11.09
CA GLN A 266 12.39 11.87 10.91
C GLN A 266 11.57 11.13 9.84
N PRO A 267 10.38 10.61 10.21
CA PRO A 267 9.53 9.94 9.24
C PRO A 267 8.98 10.93 8.22
N SER A 268 8.82 10.45 6.99
CA SER A 268 8.11 11.17 5.93
C SER A 268 6.63 11.37 6.28
N ASN A 269 5.90 12.04 5.38
CA ASN A 269 4.45 11.91 5.30
C ASN A 269 4.06 10.42 5.19
N ALA A 270 2.96 10.04 5.85
CA ALA A 270 2.38 8.71 5.72
C ALA A 270 1.64 8.57 4.39
N GLN A 271 1.72 7.38 3.80
CA GLN A 271 0.98 6.99 2.61
C GLN A 271 0.19 5.72 2.90
N SER A 272 -1.08 5.68 2.49
CA SER A 272 -1.95 4.53 2.67
C SER A 272 -2.00 3.67 1.41
N VAL A 273 -1.71 2.38 1.54
CA VAL A 273 -1.86 1.40 0.46
C VAL A 273 -2.91 0.36 0.85
N THR A 274 -3.74 -0.05 -0.11
CA THR A 274 -4.80 -1.03 0.14
C THR A 274 -4.55 -2.30 -0.65
N PHE A 275 -4.43 -3.42 0.08
CA PHE A 275 -4.44 -4.77 -0.48
C PHE A 275 -5.82 -5.38 -0.31
N VAL A 276 -6.37 -5.96 -1.37
CA VAL A 276 -7.68 -6.60 -1.40
C VAL A 276 -7.56 -8.11 -1.50
N ALA A 277 -8.57 -8.84 -1.02
CA ALA A 277 -8.60 -10.29 -1.13
C ALA A 277 -8.63 -10.76 -2.59
N ASP A 278 -8.05 -11.93 -2.86
CA ASP A 278 -7.89 -12.50 -4.20
C ASP A 278 -9.14 -13.27 -4.65
N LYS A 279 -10.00 -12.62 -5.45
CA LYS A 279 -11.20 -13.28 -6.02
C LYS A 279 -10.89 -14.44 -6.97
N THR A 280 -9.65 -14.58 -7.46
CA THR A 280 -9.27 -15.70 -8.34
C THR A 280 -9.09 -17.01 -7.57
N THR A 281 -8.97 -16.93 -6.26
CA THR A 281 -8.79 -18.08 -5.35
C THR A 281 -9.94 -18.23 -4.36
N ALA A 282 -11.11 -17.64 -4.65
CA ALA A 282 -12.29 -17.69 -3.81
C ALA A 282 -12.70 -19.12 -3.42
N THR A 283 -12.89 -19.36 -2.13
CA THR A 283 -13.34 -20.67 -1.60
C THR A 283 -14.40 -20.50 -0.53
N ILE A 284 -15.27 -21.49 -0.41
CA ILE A 284 -16.20 -21.57 0.73
C ILE A 284 -15.42 -22.08 1.95
N SER A 285 -15.13 -21.23 2.91
CA SER A 285 -14.41 -21.60 4.12
C SER A 285 -15.32 -22.33 5.13
N SER A 286 -16.58 -21.89 5.30
CA SER A 286 -17.55 -22.52 6.20
C SER A 286 -18.99 -22.33 5.77
N ILE A 287 -19.84 -23.27 6.20
CA ILE A 287 -21.30 -23.15 6.23
C ILE A 287 -21.71 -23.34 7.69
N GLU A 288 -22.23 -22.31 8.33
CA GLU A 288 -22.77 -22.35 9.71
C GLU A 288 -24.28 -22.49 9.64
N VAL A 289 -24.83 -23.48 10.35
CA VAL A 289 -26.26 -23.73 10.48
C VAL A 289 -26.72 -23.25 11.86
N ILE A 290 -27.49 -22.17 11.90
CA ILE A 290 -28.03 -21.56 13.10
C ILE A 290 -29.50 -21.94 13.23
N GLY A 291 -29.92 -22.43 14.43
CA GLY A 291 -31.27 -22.93 14.68
C GLY A 291 -31.49 -24.31 14.09
N ASN A 292 -30.43 -25.13 13.96
CA ASN A 292 -30.53 -26.52 13.52
C ASN A 292 -31.59 -27.29 14.35
N ARG A 293 -32.36 -28.19 13.70
CA ARG A 293 -33.53 -28.90 14.23
C ARG A 293 -34.75 -27.99 14.47
N ALA A 294 -34.91 -26.93 13.68
CA ALA A 294 -36.13 -26.15 13.63
C ALA A 294 -37.35 -27.04 13.25
N VAL A 295 -38.51 -26.61 13.66
CA VAL A 295 -39.77 -27.33 13.37
C VAL A 295 -40.14 -27.13 11.90
N ALA A 296 -40.55 -28.23 11.24
CA ALA A 296 -40.99 -28.22 9.85
C ALA A 296 -42.48 -27.78 9.75
N ASP A 297 -42.78 -26.56 10.17
CA ASP A 297 -44.12 -25.95 10.17
C ASP A 297 -44.34 -24.95 9.02
N GLY A 298 -43.36 -24.79 8.14
CA GLY A 298 -43.35 -23.81 7.05
C GLY A 298 -43.12 -22.37 7.50
N LYS A 299 -42.89 -22.10 8.76
CA LYS A 299 -42.76 -20.76 9.38
C LYS A 299 -41.48 -20.61 10.15
N THR A 300 -41.08 -21.60 10.94
CA THR A 300 -39.88 -21.58 11.76
C THR A 300 -38.64 -21.63 10.88
N LYS A 301 -37.76 -20.60 11.02
CA LYS A 301 -36.60 -20.41 10.18
C LYS A 301 -35.35 -21.01 10.77
N GLN A 302 -34.51 -21.57 9.92
CA GLN A 302 -33.09 -21.74 10.17
C GLN A 302 -32.33 -20.65 9.40
N THR A 303 -31.13 -20.29 9.88
CA THR A 303 -30.24 -19.36 9.21
C THR A 303 -28.96 -20.07 8.82
N TYR A 304 -28.53 -19.87 7.59
CA TYR A 304 -27.28 -20.38 7.06
C TYR A 304 -26.34 -19.21 6.75
N LYS A 305 -25.13 -19.24 7.33
CA LYS A 305 -24.08 -18.29 7.01
C LYS A 305 -22.98 -19.01 6.23
N VAL A 306 -22.81 -18.61 4.99
CA VAL A 306 -21.78 -19.15 4.11
C VAL A 306 -20.64 -18.14 4.07
N THR A 307 -19.46 -18.51 4.59
CA THR A 307 -18.28 -17.65 4.60
C THR A 307 -17.38 -17.97 3.43
N VAL A 308 -16.95 -16.92 2.70
CA VAL A 308 -16.08 -17.01 1.55
C VAL A 308 -14.75 -16.32 1.88
N THR A 309 -13.64 -17.01 1.59
CA THR A 309 -12.27 -16.49 1.75
C THR A 309 -11.46 -16.76 0.50
N ASP A 310 -10.33 -16.05 0.36
CA ASP A 310 -9.30 -16.43 -0.61
C ASP A 310 -8.36 -17.53 -0.07
N ALA A 311 -7.35 -17.90 -0.86
CA ALA A 311 -6.35 -18.90 -0.47
C ALA A 311 -5.49 -18.48 0.74
N ASN A 312 -5.43 -17.20 1.06
CA ASN A 312 -4.71 -16.65 2.21
C ASN A 312 -5.63 -16.40 3.43
N ASN A 313 -6.87 -16.89 3.38
CA ASN A 313 -7.93 -16.68 4.39
C ASN A 313 -8.41 -15.23 4.54
N ASN A 314 -8.20 -14.36 3.56
CA ASN A 314 -8.80 -13.04 3.54
C ASN A 314 -10.29 -13.17 3.20
N LEU A 315 -11.14 -12.47 3.96
CA LEU A 315 -12.58 -12.44 3.73
C LEU A 315 -12.90 -11.78 2.40
N LEU A 316 -13.73 -12.45 1.59
CA LEU A 316 -14.14 -11.95 0.28
C LEU A 316 -15.54 -11.37 0.36
N LYS A 317 -15.63 -10.03 0.26
CA LYS A 317 -16.92 -9.33 0.07
C LYS A 317 -17.33 -9.30 -1.40
N ASP A 318 -18.59 -8.99 -1.65
CA ASP A 318 -19.16 -8.85 -3.00
C ASP A 318 -18.93 -10.08 -3.89
N SER A 319 -18.91 -11.28 -3.27
CA SER A 319 -18.85 -12.56 -3.96
C SER A 319 -20.24 -13.19 -4.00
N GLU A 320 -20.69 -13.58 -5.19
CA GLU A 320 -21.96 -14.28 -5.34
C GLU A 320 -21.82 -15.74 -4.89
N VAL A 321 -22.68 -16.14 -3.96
CA VAL A 321 -22.78 -17.50 -3.45
C VAL A 321 -24.12 -18.10 -3.86
N THR A 322 -24.07 -19.29 -4.46
CA THR A 322 -25.25 -20.10 -4.72
C THR A 322 -25.38 -21.18 -3.64
N LEU A 323 -26.56 -21.30 -3.04
CA LEU A 323 -26.89 -22.35 -2.05
C LEU A 323 -28.04 -23.19 -2.58
N THR A 324 -27.83 -24.49 -2.62
CA THR A 324 -28.86 -25.49 -2.94
C THR A 324 -29.03 -26.47 -1.79
N ALA A 325 -30.17 -27.16 -1.75
CA ALA A 325 -30.45 -28.17 -0.74
C ALA A 325 -31.05 -29.43 -1.38
N SER A 326 -30.73 -30.58 -0.83
CA SER A 326 -31.31 -31.86 -1.22
C SER A 326 -31.81 -32.57 0.03
N PRO A 327 -33.11 -33.01 0.08
CA PRO A 327 -34.18 -32.87 -0.93
C PRO A 327 -34.55 -31.40 -1.25
N GLU A 328 -35.23 -31.18 -2.37
CA GLU A 328 -35.50 -29.84 -2.94
C GLU A 328 -36.73 -29.11 -2.32
N ASN A 329 -37.27 -29.59 -1.21
CA ASN A 329 -38.44 -29.01 -0.54
C ASN A 329 -38.10 -28.03 0.61
N LEU A 330 -36.88 -27.50 0.59
CA LEU A 330 -36.44 -26.41 1.45
C LEU A 330 -36.63 -25.06 0.74
N VAL A 331 -37.35 -24.16 1.37
CA VAL A 331 -37.59 -22.80 0.83
C VAL A 331 -36.51 -21.87 1.35
N LEU A 332 -35.59 -21.49 0.48
CA LEU A 332 -34.49 -20.56 0.78
C LEU A 332 -34.91 -19.09 0.53
N THR A 333 -34.46 -18.19 1.40
CA THR A 333 -34.59 -16.75 1.25
C THR A 333 -33.25 -16.08 1.56
N PRO A 334 -32.61 -15.36 0.61
CA PRO A 334 -32.98 -15.21 -0.79
C PRO A 334 -33.04 -16.55 -1.55
N ASN A 335 -33.69 -16.57 -2.71
CA ASN A 335 -33.91 -17.78 -3.49
C ASN A 335 -32.64 -18.35 -4.08
N GLY A 336 -31.86 -19.04 -3.25
CA GLY A 336 -30.67 -19.80 -3.63
C GLY A 336 -29.42 -18.98 -3.99
N THR A 337 -29.48 -17.63 -4.04
CA THR A 337 -28.32 -16.79 -4.39
C THR A 337 -28.24 -15.59 -3.46
N ALA A 338 -27.07 -15.31 -2.90
CA ALA A 338 -26.78 -14.14 -2.07
C ALA A 338 -25.35 -13.66 -2.25
N THR A 339 -25.13 -12.35 -2.07
CA THR A 339 -23.81 -11.74 -2.13
C THR A 339 -23.19 -11.62 -0.74
N THR A 340 -21.89 -11.86 -0.61
CA THR A 340 -21.19 -11.74 0.66
C THR A 340 -21.04 -10.28 1.11
N ASN A 341 -21.20 -10.06 2.40
CA ASN A 341 -21.03 -8.77 3.07
C ASN A 341 -19.55 -8.48 3.39
N GLU A 342 -19.29 -7.40 4.15
CA GLU A 342 -17.94 -6.99 4.61
C GLU A 342 -17.22 -8.08 5.44
N GLN A 343 -17.97 -9.00 6.08
CA GLN A 343 -17.44 -10.14 6.81
C GLN A 343 -17.27 -11.38 5.93
N GLY A 344 -17.35 -11.24 4.62
CA GLY A 344 -17.25 -12.34 3.66
C GLY A 344 -18.41 -13.34 3.78
N GLN A 345 -19.58 -12.96 4.32
CA GLN A 345 -20.69 -13.85 4.62
C GLN A 345 -21.87 -13.61 3.70
N ALA A 346 -22.32 -14.66 3.02
CA ALA A 346 -23.64 -14.73 2.38
C ALA A 346 -24.61 -15.39 3.36
N ILE A 347 -25.76 -14.74 3.62
CA ILE A 347 -26.74 -15.15 4.64
C ILE A 347 -28.02 -15.59 3.95
N PHE A 348 -28.48 -16.80 4.28
CA PHE A 348 -29.74 -17.36 3.83
C PHE A 348 -30.58 -17.73 5.04
N THR A 349 -31.91 -17.69 4.89
CA THR A 349 -32.85 -18.30 5.82
C THR A 349 -33.64 -19.39 5.09
N ALA A 350 -34.07 -20.40 5.82
CA ALA A 350 -34.80 -21.52 5.25
C ALA A 350 -36.01 -21.91 6.11
N THR A 351 -37.11 -22.32 5.45
CA THR A 351 -38.27 -22.93 6.03
C THR A 351 -38.67 -24.15 5.22
N THR A 352 -39.39 -25.09 5.84
CA THR A 352 -39.94 -26.25 5.15
C THR A 352 -41.17 -26.79 5.92
N THR A 353 -42.03 -27.51 5.23
CA THR A 353 -43.11 -28.30 5.81
C THR A 353 -42.73 -29.78 5.95
N VAL A 354 -41.55 -30.20 5.52
CA VAL A 354 -41.09 -31.58 5.51
C VAL A 354 -39.92 -31.76 6.48
N ALA A 355 -40.13 -32.57 7.52
CA ALA A 355 -39.09 -32.96 8.47
C ALA A 355 -38.12 -33.95 7.80
N ALA A 356 -36.89 -33.51 7.65
CA ALA A 356 -35.84 -34.29 6.99
C ALA A 356 -34.45 -33.77 7.40
N THR A 357 -33.43 -34.52 7.06
CA THR A 357 -32.05 -34.03 6.98
C THR A 357 -31.78 -33.55 5.54
N TYR A 358 -31.38 -32.32 5.42
CA TYR A 358 -31.07 -31.67 4.15
C TYR A 358 -29.55 -31.56 3.99
N THR A 359 -29.05 -31.94 2.84
CA THR A 359 -27.67 -31.66 2.46
C THR A 359 -27.65 -30.30 1.75
N LEU A 360 -27.04 -29.31 2.38
CA LEU A 360 -26.79 -28.00 1.81
C LEU A 360 -25.53 -28.06 0.95
N THR A 361 -25.56 -27.50 -0.25
CA THR A 361 -24.39 -27.35 -1.12
C THR A 361 -24.23 -25.87 -1.48
N ALA A 362 -23.17 -25.24 -0.94
CA ALA A 362 -22.79 -23.88 -1.31
C ALA A 362 -21.74 -23.88 -2.40
N GLN A 363 -21.83 -22.91 -3.31
CA GLN A 363 -20.89 -22.72 -4.43
C GLN A 363 -20.51 -21.25 -4.55
N VAL A 364 -19.25 -20.99 -4.89
CA VAL A 364 -18.74 -19.67 -5.29
C VAL A 364 -17.89 -19.83 -6.54
N SER A 365 -18.08 -18.94 -7.52
CA SER A 365 -17.28 -18.91 -8.74
C SER A 365 -16.02 -18.07 -8.51
N GLN A 366 -14.88 -18.59 -8.95
CA GLN A 366 -13.62 -17.86 -9.03
C GLN A 366 -13.55 -17.05 -10.33
N ASN A 367 -12.85 -15.92 -10.33
CA ASN A 367 -12.70 -15.10 -11.53
C ASN A 367 -11.96 -15.81 -12.69
N ASN A 368 -11.32 -16.95 -12.41
CA ASN A 368 -10.68 -17.81 -13.42
C ASN A 368 -11.63 -18.86 -14.04
N GLY A 369 -12.93 -18.84 -13.67
CA GLY A 369 -13.95 -19.77 -14.15
C GLY A 369 -14.02 -21.10 -13.38
N GLN A 370 -13.19 -21.31 -12.37
CA GLN A 370 -13.31 -22.46 -11.47
C GLN A 370 -14.42 -22.22 -10.43
N VAL A 371 -14.95 -23.29 -9.87
CA VAL A 371 -16.00 -23.26 -8.86
C VAL A 371 -15.51 -23.96 -7.59
N SER A 372 -15.60 -23.30 -6.46
CA SER A 372 -15.42 -23.92 -5.15
C SER A 372 -16.75 -24.32 -4.56
N THR A 373 -16.84 -25.53 -4.01
CA THR A 373 -18.05 -26.08 -3.40
C THR A 373 -17.77 -26.56 -1.98
N LYS A 374 -18.79 -26.46 -1.10
CA LYS A 374 -18.78 -27.05 0.24
C LYS A 374 -20.17 -27.51 0.60
N THR A 375 -20.26 -28.58 1.40
CA THR A 375 -21.52 -29.13 1.88
C THR A 375 -21.64 -29.03 3.39
N ALA A 376 -22.87 -28.99 3.89
CA ALA A 376 -23.23 -29.09 5.31
C ALA A 376 -24.58 -29.76 5.46
N GLU A 377 -24.84 -30.33 6.62
CA GLU A 377 -26.15 -30.91 6.94
C GLU A 377 -27.00 -29.94 7.77
N SER A 378 -28.29 -29.90 7.45
CA SER A 378 -29.30 -29.14 8.16
C SER A 378 -30.51 -30.04 8.43
N LYS A 379 -30.98 -30.07 9.64
CA LYS A 379 -32.10 -30.95 10.04
C LYS A 379 -33.31 -30.14 10.45
N PHE A 380 -34.45 -30.43 9.85
CA PHE A 380 -35.77 -30.02 10.33
C PHE A 380 -36.47 -31.20 10.98
N VAL A 381 -37.24 -30.95 12.03
CA VAL A 381 -37.95 -31.97 12.83
C VAL A 381 -39.47 -31.78 12.73
N ALA A 382 -40.22 -32.83 12.95
CA ALA A 382 -41.67 -32.74 13.06
C ALA A 382 -42.08 -31.87 14.26
N ASP A 383 -43.24 -31.25 14.20
CA ASP A 383 -43.80 -30.43 15.28
C ASP A 383 -44.55 -31.31 16.27
N ASP A 384 -43.86 -31.83 17.28
CA ASP A 384 -44.41 -32.69 18.31
C ASP A 384 -45.55 -32.01 19.09
N LYS A 385 -45.47 -30.69 19.26
CA LYS A 385 -46.46 -29.92 20.05
C LYS A 385 -47.83 -29.83 19.35
N ASN A 386 -47.81 -29.70 18.03
CA ASN A 386 -48.99 -29.54 17.20
C ASN A 386 -49.30 -30.81 16.40
N ALA A 387 -48.82 -31.96 16.84
CA ALA A 387 -49.16 -33.25 16.26
C ALA A 387 -50.66 -33.57 16.42
N VAL A 388 -51.16 -34.32 15.49
CA VAL A 388 -52.56 -34.77 15.48
C VAL A 388 -52.60 -36.28 15.56
N LEU A 389 -53.31 -36.80 16.55
CA LEU A 389 -53.69 -38.21 16.68
C LEU A 389 -54.97 -38.42 15.86
N ALA A 390 -54.99 -39.40 14.97
CA ALA A 390 -56.16 -39.76 14.19
C ALA A 390 -56.29 -41.30 14.12
N ALA A 391 -57.51 -41.76 13.95
CA ALA A 391 -57.77 -43.19 13.76
C ALA A 391 -58.74 -43.41 12.62
N SER A 392 -58.53 -44.48 11.86
CA SER A 392 -59.36 -44.82 10.68
C SER A 392 -59.56 -46.33 10.57
N PRO A 393 -60.78 -46.76 10.24
CA PRO A 393 -62.00 -45.97 10.10
C PRO A 393 -62.48 -45.45 11.46
N GLU A 394 -63.22 -44.32 11.49
CA GLU A 394 -63.81 -43.78 12.72
C GLU A 394 -64.95 -44.66 13.25
N ARG A 395 -65.56 -45.42 12.32
CA ARG A 395 -66.69 -46.34 12.63
C ARG A 395 -66.69 -47.56 11.72
N VAL A 396 -67.04 -48.72 12.31
CA VAL A 396 -67.34 -49.99 11.63
C VAL A 396 -68.71 -50.44 12.02
N ASP A 397 -69.65 -50.55 11.06
CA ASP A 397 -71.07 -50.79 11.41
C ASP A 397 -71.48 -52.23 11.37
N SER A 398 -70.73 -53.17 10.84
CA SER A 398 -71.16 -54.54 10.64
C SER A 398 -70.01 -55.55 10.76
N LEU A 399 -69.31 -55.54 11.93
CA LEU A 399 -68.30 -56.59 12.20
C LEU A 399 -69.03 -57.83 12.60
N VAL A 400 -68.83 -58.97 11.95
CA VAL A 400 -69.41 -60.24 12.34
C VAL A 400 -68.78 -60.77 13.63
N ALA A 401 -69.61 -61.00 14.66
CA ALA A 401 -69.16 -61.48 15.97
C ALA A 401 -68.98 -63.02 15.99
N ASP A 402 -68.06 -63.51 15.14
CA ASP A 402 -67.71 -64.92 15.01
C ASP A 402 -66.38 -65.31 15.68
N GLY A 403 -65.72 -64.36 16.34
CA GLY A 403 -64.40 -64.51 16.93
C GLY A 403 -63.25 -64.61 15.94
N LYS A 404 -63.50 -64.52 14.61
CA LYS A 404 -62.55 -64.72 13.55
C LYS A 404 -62.45 -63.50 12.61
N THR A 405 -63.61 -62.93 12.25
CA THR A 405 -63.72 -61.75 11.43
C THR A 405 -63.07 -60.54 12.13
N THR A 406 -62.18 -59.87 11.48
CA THR A 406 -61.41 -58.77 12.07
C THR A 406 -61.72 -57.40 11.46
N ALA A 407 -61.85 -56.38 12.28
CA ALA A 407 -61.74 -54.96 11.85
C ALA A 407 -60.30 -54.53 12.00
N THR A 408 -59.81 -53.82 10.98
CA THR A 408 -58.49 -53.24 10.98
C THR A 408 -58.58 -51.74 11.29
N LEU A 409 -57.93 -51.30 12.35
CA LEU A 409 -57.83 -49.93 12.77
C LEU A 409 -56.42 -49.41 12.49
N THR A 410 -56.31 -48.27 11.79
CA THR A 410 -55.05 -47.56 11.57
C THR A 410 -55.06 -46.31 12.45
N VAL A 411 -54.08 -46.20 13.34
CA VAL A 411 -53.88 -45.01 14.18
C VAL A 411 -52.66 -44.27 13.70
N THR A 412 -52.74 -42.96 13.48
CA THR A 412 -51.68 -42.13 13.02
C THR A 412 -51.41 -40.98 13.98
N LEU A 413 -50.11 -40.67 14.16
CA LEU A 413 -49.63 -39.49 14.90
C LEU A 413 -48.76 -38.68 13.96
N MET A 414 -49.31 -37.57 13.46
CA MET A 414 -48.71 -36.79 12.39
C MET A 414 -48.70 -35.30 12.70
N SER A 415 -47.69 -34.58 12.25
CA SER A 415 -47.67 -33.13 12.15
C SER A 415 -47.65 -32.75 10.67
N GLY A 416 -48.80 -32.40 10.12
CA GLY A 416 -48.94 -32.27 8.66
C GLY A 416 -48.59 -33.57 7.95
N VAL A 417 -47.54 -33.55 7.09
CA VAL A 417 -47.04 -34.75 6.39
C VAL A 417 -45.98 -35.51 7.19
N ASN A 418 -45.56 -34.99 8.33
CA ASN A 418 -44.43 -35.50 9.08
C ASN A 418 -44.84 -36.50 10.14
N PRO A 419 -44.31 -37.73 10.15
CA PRO A 419 -44.48 -38.66 11.21
C PRO A 419 -43.95 -38.15 12.55
N VAL A 420 -44.74 -38.28 13.61
CA VAL A 420 -44.33 -37.94 14.98
C VAL A 420 -44.14 -39.21 15.78
N GLY A 421 -43.08 -39.25 16.55
CA GLY A 421 -42.83 -40.35 17.48
C GLY A 421 -43.53 -40.13 18.80
N GLY A 422 -43.98 -41.21 19.39
CA GLY A 422 -44.69 -41.13 20.67
C GLY A 422 -45.17 -42.53 21.19
N THR A 423 -45.86 -42.50 22.28
CA THR A 423 -46.51 -43.69 22.86
C THR A 423 -48.00 -43.66 22.56
N MET A 424 -48.62 -44.81 22.38
CA MET A 424 -50.05 -44.98 22.20
C MET A 424 -50.55 -45.95 23.22
N TRP A 425 -51.71 -45.64 23.82
CA TRP A 425 -52.48 -46.59 24.59
C TRP A 425 -53.98 -46.46 24.23
N VAL A 426 -54.73 -47.53 24.39
CA VAL A 426 -56.14 -47.56 24.06
C VAL A 426 -56.96 -48.05 25.24
N ASP A 427 -58.04 -47.35 25.58
CA ASP A 427 -59.09 -47.75 26.47
C ASP A 427 -60.23 -48.31 25.63
N ILE A 428 -60.69 -49.50 26.00
CA ILE A 428 -61.79 -50.23 25.31
C ILE A 428 -62.98 -50.30 26.20
N GLU A 429 -64.05 -49.64 25.82
CA GLU A 429 -65.38 -49.77 26.45
C GLU A 429 -66.20 -50.82 25.67
N ALA A 430 -66.47 -51.91 26.29
CA ALA A 430 -67.19 -53.02 25.72
C ALA A 430 -68.66 -53.01 26.18
N PRO A 431 -69.63 -53.74 25.50
CA PRO A 431 -71.02 -53.86 25.89
C PRO A 431 -71.14 -54.49 27.30
N GLU A 432 -72.22 -54.19 27.95
CA GLU A 432 -72.49 -54.75 29.31
C GLU A 432 -72.42 -56.30 29.34
N GLY A 433 -71.67 -56.85 30.30
CA GLY A 433 -71.49 -58.27 30.44
C GLY A 433 -70.42 -58.90 29.54
N VAL A 434 -69.72 -58.09 28.69
CA VAL A 434 -68.62 -58.56 27.88
C VAL A 434 -67.32 -58.34 28.64
N THR A 435 -66.47 -59.33 28.63
CA THR A 435 -65.14 -59.31 29.29
C THR A 435 -64.01 -59.32 28.26
N GLU A 436 -62.77 -59.07 28.69
CA GLU A 436 -61.62 -59.15 27.82
C GLU A 436 -61.34 -60.52 27.18
N ALA A 437 -61.95 -61.60 27.74
CA ALA A 437 -61.85 -62.90 27.14
C ALA A 437 -62.78 -63.09 25.91
N ASP A 438 -63.74 -62.19 25.73
CA ASP A 438 -64.71 -62.22 24.62
C ASP A 438 -64.27 -61.52 23.35
N TYR A 439 -63.16 -60.84 23.39
CA TYR A 439 -62.62 -60.11 22.22
C TYR A 439 -61.12 -60.21 22.19
N GLN A 440 -60.53 -59.93 21.02
CA GLN A 440 -59.10 -59.79 20.79
C GLN A 440 -58.78 -58.41 20.18
N PHE A 441 -57.79 -57.76 20.79
CA PHE A 441 -57.21 -56.51 20.28
C PHE A 441 -55.69 -56.69 20.11
N LEU A 442 -55.22 -56.80 18.85
CA LEU A 442 -53.88 -57.26 18.55
C LEU A 442 -53.07 -56.19 17.83
N PRO A 443 -51.73 -56.14 18.02
CA PRO A 443 -50.99 -57.05 18.93
C PRO A 443 -50.99 -56.62 20.36
N SER A 444 -51.34 -55.36 20.72
CA SER A 444 -51.33 -54.89 22.11
C SER A 444 -52.18 -53.64 22.28
N LYS A 445 -52.69 -53.34 23.48
CA LYS A 445 -53.32 -52.07 23.84
C LYS A 445 -52.34 -50.91 23.95
N ASN A 446 -51.04 -51.17 24.11
CA ASN A 446 -49.95 -50.16 24.17
C ASN A 446 -48.95 -50.36 23.03
N ASP A 447 -48.45 -49.27 22.49
CA ASP A 447 -47.41 -49.32 21.46
C ASP A 447 -46.68 -47.98 21.34
N HIS A 448 -45.72 -47.91 20.40
CA HIS A 448 -44.96 -46.75 20.09
C HIS A 448 -45.08 -46.40 18.63
N PHE A 449 -45.31 -45.10 18.32
CA PHE A 449 -45.23 -44.58 16.97
C PHE A 449 -43.78 -44.44 16.54
N ALA A 450 -43.21 -45.44 15.85
CA ALA A 450 -41.87 -45.38 15.31
C ALA A 450 -41.83 -44.56 13.99
N SER A 451 -42.89 -44.65 13.21
CA SER A 451 -43.04 -44.00 11.90
C SER A 451 -44.37 -43.26 11.74
N GLY A 452 -44.96 -42.83 12.87
CA GLY A 452 -46.20 -42.04 12.86
C GLY A 452 -47.46 -42.88 12.54
N LYS A 453 -47.37 -44.20 12.42
CA LYS A 453 -48.48 -45.08 12.08
C LYS A 453 -48.41 -46.38 12.81
N ILE A 454 -49.56 -46.81 13.34
CA ILE A 454 -49.75 -48.08 14.01
C ILE A 454 -51.03 -48.76 13.43
N THR A 455 -51.00 -50.06 13.26
CA THR A 455 -52.17 -50.81 12.80
C THR A 455 -52.56 -51.79 13.90
N ARG A 456 -53.88 -51.90 14.17
CA ARG A 456 -54.49 -52.76 15.14
C ARG A 456 -55.59 -53.57 14.48
N THR A 457 -55.83 -54.83 14.96
CA THR A 457 -56.96 -55.64 14.56
C THR A 457 -57.82 -55.96 15.79
N PHE A 458 -59.10 -55.90 15.55
CA PHE A 458 -60.09 -56.23 16.56
C PHE A 458 -61.03 -57.32 16.04
N SER A 459 -61.34 -58.35 16.89
CA SER A 459 -62.35 -59.34 16.63
C SER A 459 -63.10 -59.64 17.94
N THR A 460 -64.35 -60.13 17.89
CA THR A 460 -65.15 -60.47 19.04
C THR A 460 -66.08 -61.60 18.71
N ASN A 461 -66.45 -62.38 19.75
CA ASN A 461 -67.53 -63.42 19.69
C ASN A 461 -68.86 -62.93 20.31
N LYS A 462 -68.93 -61.64 20.73
CA LYS A 462 -70.14 -61.02 21.32
C LYS A 462 -70.60 -59.85 20.48
N PRO A 463 -71.87 -59.80 20.03
CA PRO A 463 -72.42 -58.63 19.33
C PRO A 463 -72.60 -57.48 20.34
N GLY A 464 -72.61 -56.27 19.81
CA GLY A 464 -72.78 -55.00 20.53
C GLY A 464 -71.85 -53.94 20.10
N THR A 465 -71.90 -52.75 20.72
CA THR A 465 -71.09 -51.60 20.40
C THR A 465 -69.83 -51.53 21.27
N TYR A 466 -68.67 -51.49 20.62
CA TYR A 466 -67.39 -51.36 21.27
C TYR A 466 -66.85 -49.97 20.94
N THR A 467 -66.38 -49.20 21.97
CA THR A 467 -65.75 -47.88 21.76
C THR A 467 -64.29 -47.95 22.14
N PHE A 468 -63.43 -47.55 21.20
CA PHE A 468 -61.97 -47.52 21.39
C PHE A 468 -61.56 -46.06 21.55
N THR A 469 -60.98 -45.65 22.70
CA THR A 469 -60.40 -44.35 22.95
C THR A 469 -58.92 -44.48 22.88
N PHE A 470 -58.34 -44.02 21.78
CA PHE A 470 -56.91 -43.96 21.57
C PHE A 470 -56.34 -42.68 22.17
N ASN A 471 -55.29 -42.83 22.96
CA ASN A 471 -54.56 -41.80 23.65
C ASN A 471 -53.10 -41.83 23.16
N SER A 472 -52.42 -40.69 23.17
CA SER A 472 -51.02 -40.62 22.79
C SER A 472 -50.29 -39.51 23.54
N LEU A 473 -49.00 -39.78 23.84
CA LEU A 473 -48.02 -38.82 24.32
C LEU A 473 -46.87 -38.85 23.35
N THR A 474 -46.51 -37.67 22.77
CA THR A 474 -45.33 -37.56 21.90
C THR A 474 -44.03 -37.76 22.68
N TYR A 475 -42.92 -38.10 22.01
CA TYR A 475 -41.63 -38.18 22.70
C TYR A 475 -41.15 -36.82 23.22
N GLY A 476 -41.69 -35.72 22.71
CA GLY A 476 -41.50 -34.37 23.26
C GLY A 476 -42.31 -34.07 24.53
N GLY A 477 -43.12 -35.04 24.99
CA GLY A 477 -43.90 -34.90 26.23
C GLY A 477 -45.25 -34.18 26.08
N TYR A 478 -45.79 -34.09 24.88
CA TYR A 478 -47.07 -33.44 24.61
C TYR A 478 -48.16 -34.48 24.52
N GLU A 479 -49.23 -34.32 25.35
CA GLU A 479 -50.44 -35.12 25.26
C GLU A 479 -51.28 -34.69 24.07
N MET A 480 -51.74 -35.69 23.31
CA MET A 480 -52.63 -35.47 22.17
C MET A 480 -54.08 -35.56 22.59
N LYS A 481 -54.94 -34.83 21.88
CA LYS A 481 -56.39 -34.98 22.04
C LYS A 481 -56.76 -36.41 21.69
N PRO A 482 -57.42 -37.16 22.59
CA PRO A 482 -57.86 -38.51 22.32
C PRO A 482 -58.80 -38.61 21.12
N VAL A 483 -58.73 -39.75 20.40
CA VAL A 483 -59.64 -40.04 19.29
C VAL A 483 -60.40 -41.33 19.57
N THR A 484 -61.64 -41.36 19.16
CA THR A 484 -62.52 -42.56 19.41
C THR A 484 -62.84 -43.23 18.08
N VAL A 485 -62.91 -44.55 18.12
CA VAL A 485 -63.45 -45.41 17.05
C VAL A 485 -64.57 -46.25 17.64
N THR A 486 -65.68 -46.33 16.89
CA THR A 486 -66.84 -47.20 17.32
C THR A 486 -66.95 -48.38 16.36
N ILE A 487 -67.03 -49.59 16.93
CA ILE A 487 -67.26 -50.79 16.15
C ILE A 487 -68.59 -51.44 16.68
N ASN A 488 -69.54 -51.54 15.72
CA ASN A 488 -70.77 -52.26 15.95
C ASN A 488 -70.60 -53.70 15.47
N ALA A 489 -70.55 -54.65 16.39
CA ALA A 489 -70.47 -56.04 16.07
C ALA A 489 -71.91 -56.62 15.97
N VAL A 490 -72.15 -57.32 14.88
CA VAL A 490 -73.44 -57.94 14.56
C VAL A 490 -73.37 -59.45 14.83
N PRO A 491 -74.49 -60.13 15.19
CA PRO A 491 -74.46 -61.59 15.39
C PRO A 491 -73.93 -62.33 14.16
N ALA A 492 -73.18 -63.42 14.39
CA ALA A 492 -72.87 -64.33 13.32
C ALA A 492 -74.16 -64.99 12.86
N ASP A 493 -74.46 -64.94 11.56
CA ASP A 493 -75.59 -65.62 11.00
C ASP A 493 -75.44 -67.13 11.34
N THR A 494 -76.29 -67.64 12.16
CA THR A 494 -76.47 -69.06 12.33
C THR A 494 -77.22 -69.58 11.11
N GLU A 495 -76.52 -69.70 9.94
CA GLU A 495 -77.10 -70.45 8.84
C GLU A 495 -77.29 -71.90 9.27
N GLY A 496 -78.62 -72.31 9.43
CA GLY A 496 -79.17 -73.62 9.09
C GLY A 496 -78.64 -74.82 9.86
N ALA A 497 -79.11 -74.92 11.08
CA ALA A 497 -79.46 -76.27 11.50
C ALA A 497 -80.90 -76.54 10.99
N GLU A 498 -81.05 -76.81 9.70
CA GLU A 498 -82.17 -77.52 9.21
C GLU A 498 -81.90 -79.01 9.35
N GLU A 499 -82.75 -79.60 10.13
CA GLU A 499 -83.24 -80.94 10.22
C GLU A 499 -82.72 -81.98 9.20
N LYS A 500 -82.12 -83.02 9.66
CA LYS A 500 -82.69 -84.37 9.59
C LYS A 500 -81.98 -85.32 10.52
#